data_bb17bfe2964fea8ca664c18d87267e6f
#
_entry.id   bb17bfe2964fea8ca664c18d87267e6f
#
_cell.length_a   1.000
_cell.length_b   1.000
_cell.length_c   1.000
_cell.angle_alpha   90.00
_cell.angle_beta   90.00
_cell.angle_gamma   90.00
#
_symmetry.space_group_name_H-M   'P 1'
#
loop_
_entity.id
_entity.type
_entity.pdbx_description
1 polymer ?
#
loop_
_entity_poly.entity_id
_entity_poly.type
_entity_poly.pdbx_seq_one_letter_code
_entity_poly.pdbx_strand_id
1 'polypeptide(L)'
;MPKIAPLVLVDGSSYLYRAYHALPPLSNRKDHPTGAMKGVTSMLIRLKKDYPSPCCIAVVFDAKGKTFRDEIYPEYKANRPPMPEDLRQQIEPIHQIVAAMGLPLLMVSGVEADDVIGTLAVQAVKANREVVISTGDKDMAQLVNDRATNVNTKHQTQL
;
A
#
# COMPACT_ATOMS: atom_id res chain seq x y z
N MET A 1 5.11 31.33 5.34
CA MET A 1 4.10 30.50 4.67
C MET A 1 3.92 29.19 5.43
N PRO A 2 2.70 28.76 5.67
CA PRO A 2 2.51 27.48 6.29
C PRO A 2 3.10 26.37 5.41
N LYS A 3 3.82 25.45 6.02
CA LYS A 3 4.39 24.31 5.32
C LYS A 3 3.25 23.38 4.89
N ILE A 4 3.21 23.03 3.59
CA ILE A 4 2.21 22.08 3.11
C ILE A 4 2.53 20.70 3.66
N ALA A 5 1.53 20.04 4.23
CA ALA A 5 1.70 18.70 4.77
C ALA A 5 2.07 17.72 3.64
N PRO A 6 2.93 16.73 3.92
CA PRO A 6 3.34 15.77 2.88
C PRO A 6 2.18 14.91 2.41
N LEU A 7 2.28 14.44 1.17
CA LEU A 7 1.41 13.39 0.64
C LEU A 7 1.99 12.04 1.06
N VAL A 8 1.19 11.23 1.74
CA VAL A 8 1.60 9.88 2.16
C VAL A 8 0.96 8.87 1.22
N LEU A 9 1.79 8.10 0.54
CA LEU A 9 1.35 7.04 -0.38
C LEU A 9 1.66 5.70 0.26
N VAL A 10 0.62 4.90 0.47
CA VAL A 10 0.74 3.57 1.09
C VAL A 10 0.67 2.50 0.01
N ASP A 11 1.67 1.62 -0.01
CA ASP A 11 1.61 0.42 -0.81
C ASP A 11 0.74 -0.60 -0.09
N GLY A 12 -0.56 -0.60 -0.42
CA GLY A 12 -1.56 -1.45 0.23
C GLY A 12 -1.29 -2.93 0.02
N SER A 13 -0.78 -3.29 -1.15
CA SER A 13 -0.45 -4.68 -1.46
C SER A 13 0.68 -5.21 -0.58
N SER A 14 1.72 -4.41 -0.35
CA SER A 14 2.81 -4.82 0.54
C SER A 14 2.34 -4.89 2.00
N TYR A 15 1.47 -3.99 2.44
CA TYR A 15 0.85 -4.05 3.76
C TYR A 15 0.05 -5.34 3.94
N LEU A 16 -0.74 -5.69 2.92
CA LEU A 16 -1.55 -6.89 2.91
C LEU A 16 -0.72 -8.16 3.13
N TYR A 17 0.32 -8.35 2.32
CA TYR A 17 1.19 -9.53 2.43
C TYR A 17 1.96 -9.53 3.73
N ARG A 18 2.45 -8.37 4.17
CA ARG A 18 3.17 -8.27 5.42
C ARG A 18 2.29 -8.65 6.61
N ALA A 19 1.08 -8.12 6.66
CA ALA A 19 0.12 -8.44 7.72
C ALA A 19 -0.24 -9.93 7.71
N TYR A 20 -0.42 -10.50 6.52
CA TYR A 20 -0.73 -11.91 6.36
C TYR A 20 0.37 -12.82 6.91
N HIS A 21 1.63 -12.49 6.66
CA HIS A 21 2.76 -13.32 7.10
C HIS A 21 3.23 -13.03 8.52
N ALA A 22 2.90 -11.88 9.08
CA ALA A 22 3.36 -11.47 10.40
C ALA A 22 2.53 -12.02 11.54
N LEU A 23 1.27 -12.35 11.29
CA LEU A 23 0.34 -12.81 12.31
C LEU A 23 0.00 -14.29 12.12
N PRO A 24 -0.28 -15.01 13.23
CA PRO A 24 -0.80 -16.36 13.10
C PRO A 24 -2.16 -16.33 12.42
N PRO A 25 -2.61 -17.46 11.86
CA PRO A 25 -3.96 -17.54 11.28
C PRO A 25 -5.01 -17.18 12.31
N LEU A 26 -5.69 -16.06 12.11
CA LEU A 26 -6.78 -15.59 12.96
C LEU A 26 -8.09 -15.70 12.18
N SER A 27 -9.15 -16.03 12.88
CA SER A 27 -10.49 -16.11 12.29
C SER A 27 -11.52 -15.52 13.25
N ASN A 28 -12.68 -15.13 12.70
CA ASN A 28 -13.80 -14.67 13.50
C ASN A 28 -14.66 -15.86 13.95
N ARG A 29 -15.78 -15.58 14.62
CA ARG A 29 -16.69 -16.61 15.13
C ARG A 29 -17.34 -17.46 14.04
N LYS A 30 -17.31 -17.00 12.79
CA LYS A 30 -17.83 -17.70 11.63
C LYS A 30 -16.72 -18.38 10.80
N ASP A 31 -15.54 -18.51 11.37
CA ASP A 31 -14.35 -19.10 10.74
C ASP A 31 -13.88 -18.36 9.48
N HIS A 32 -14.24 -17.07 9.32
CA HIS A 32 -13.67 -16.24 8.28
C HIS A 32 -12.27 -15.74 8.69
N PRO A 33 -11.28 -15.86 7.83
CA PRO A 33 -9.93 -15.41 8.15
C PRO A 33 -9.89 -13.88 8.34
N THR A 34 -9.18 -13.42 9.36
CA THR A 34 -9.14 -12.00 9.76
C THR A 34 -7.74 -11.47 10.08
N GLY A 35 -6.72 -12.31 9.98
CA GLY A 35 -5.35 -11.92 10.34
C GLY A 35 -4.82 -10.73 9.55
N ALA A 36 -4.95 -10.79 8.21
CA ALA A 36 -4.50 -9.70 7.35
C ALA A 36 -5.31 -8.42 7.60
N MET A 37 -6.62 -8.54 7.79
CA MET A 37 -7.48 -7.39 8.14
C MET A 37 -7.00 -6.69 9.40
N LYS A 38 -6.72 -7.45 10.45
CA LYS A 38 -6.25 -6.90 11.72
C LYS A 38 -4.89 -6.22 11.55
N GLY A 39 -3.97 -6.87 10.84
CA GLY A 39 -2.64 -6.34 10.62
C GLY A 39 -2.63 -5.05 9.82
N VAL A 40 -3.34 -5.02 8.70
CA VAL A 40 -3.44 -3.82 7.86
C VAL A 40 -4.09 -2.68 8.64
N THR A 41 -5.18 -2.96 9.37
CA THR A 41 -5.86 -1.93 10.17
C THR A 41 -4.92 -1.34 11.21
N SER A 42 -4.17 -2.17 11.93
CA SER A 42 -3.21 -1.70 12.94
C SER A 42 -2.10 -0.85 12.33
N MET A 43 -1.58 -1.26 11.17
CA MET A 43 -0.53 -0.51 10.45
C MET A 43 -1.05 0.85 10.00
N LEU A 44 -2.28 0.92 9.49
CA LEU A 44 -2.88 2.18 9.03
C LEU A 44 -3.21 3.11 10.20
N ILE A 45 -3.70 2.59 11.32
CA ILE A 45 -3.96 3.38 12.52
C ILE A 45 -2.65 4.03 13.00
N ARG A 46 -1.56 3.27 13.02
CA ARG A 46 -0.26 3.77 13.41
C ARG A 46 0.23 4.87 12.45
N LEU A 47 0.06 4.64 11.16
CA LEU A 47 0.44 5.62 10.15
C LEU A 47 -0.33 6.93 10.31
N LYS A 48 -1.63 6.86 10.62
CA LYS A 48 -2.44 8.05 10.87
C LYS A 48 -1.98 8.82 12.10
N LYS A 49 -1.45 8.14 13.10
CA LYS A 49 -0.87 8.80 14.28
C LYS A 49 0.43 9.51 13.95
N ASP A 50 1.26 8.89 13.09
CA ASP A 50 2.53 9.46 12.67
C ASP A 50 2.34 10.64 11.70
N TYR A 51 1.28 10.61 10.91
CA TYR A 51 0.95 11.64 9.92
C TYR A 51 -0.51 12.12 10.11
N PRO A 52 -0.77 12.87 11.21
CA PRO A 52 -2.14 13.31 11.49
C PRO A 52 -2.62 14.35 10.50
N SER A 53 -3.94 14.56 10.46
CA SER A 53 -4.53 15.65 9.67
C SER A 53 -3.73 16.96 9.88
N PRO A 54 -3.48 17.73 8.82
CA PRO A 54 -4.07 17.68 7.49
C PRO A 54 -3.33 16.82 6.46
N CYS A 55 -2.43 15.92 6.85
CA CYS A 55 -1.75 15.03 5.91
C CYS A 55 -2.77 14.18 5.13
N CYS A 56 -2.57 14.10 3.81
CA CYS A 56 -3.34 13.21 2.97
C CYS A 56 -2.63 11.86 2.88
N ILE A 57 -3.33 10.80 3.26
CA ILE A 57 -2.83 9.43 3.16
C ILE A 57 -3.67 8.71 2.11
N ALA A 58 -3.06 8.33 1.00
CA ALA A 58 -3.72 7.55 -0.05
C ALA A 58 -3.19 6.12 -0.03
N VAL A 59 -4.09 5.15 -0.07
CA VAL A 59 -3.74 3.72 -0.07
C VAL A 59 -3.92 3.18 -1.47
N VAL A 60 -2.86 2.60 -2.02
CA VAL A 60 -2.84 2.10 -3.39
C VAL A 60 -2.78 0.57 -3.38
N PHE A 61 -3.72 -0.06 -4.06
CA PHE A 61 -3.76 -1.52 -4.23
C PHE A 61 -3.65 -1.89 -5.70
N ASP A 62 -3.18 -3.12 -5.96
CA ASP A 62 -3.22 -3.68 -7.30
C ASP A 62 -4.68 -3.94 -7.70
N ALA A 63 -5.03 -3.57 -8.93
CA ALA A 63 -6.33 -3.91 -9.49
C ALA A 63 -6.32 -5.37 -9.97
N LYS A 64 -7.51 -5.96 -10.07
CA LYS A 64 -7.65 -7.31 -10.64
C LYS A 64 -7.35 -7.28 -12.13
N GLY A 65 -6.80 -8.38 -12.64
CA GLY A 65 -6.54 -8.57 -14.05
C GLY A 65 -5.06 -8.42 -14.42
N LYS A 66 -4.80 -8.52 -15.72
CA LYS A 66 -3.44 -8.42 -16.22
C LYS A 66 -2.99 -6.96 -16.33
N THR A 67 -1.69 -6.74 -16.11
CA THR A 67 -1.08 -5.43 -16.27
C THR A 67 -0.42 -5.33 -17.63
N PHE A 68 0.05 -4.13 -17.99
CA PHE A 68 0.80 -3.93 -19.23
C PHE A 68 2.08 -4.77 -19.26
N ARG A 69 2.67 -5.08 -18.10
CA ARG A 69 3.86 -5.95 -18.03
C ARG A 69 3.53 -7.37 -18.45
N ASP A 70 2.35 -7.87 -18.08
CA ASP A 70 1.89 -9.21 -18.50
C ASP A 70 1.66 -9.24 -20.01
N GLU A 71 1.17 -8.16 -20.60
CA GLU A 71 0.94 -8.07 -22.05
C GLU A 71 2.25 -8.01 -22.82
N ILE A 72 3.24 -7.23 -22.34
CA ILE A 72 4.53 -7.08 -22.99
C ILE A 72 5.38 -8.34 -22.81
N TYR A 73 5.33 -8.94 -21.63
CA TYR A 73 6.12 -10.11 -21.27
C TYR A 73 5.24 -11.11 -20.52
N PRO A 74 4.57 -12.03 -21.23
CA PRO A 74 3.63 -12.97 -20.60
C PRO A 74 4.24 -13.84 -19.50
N GLU A 75 5.56 -14.03 -19.49
CA GLU A 75 6.27 -14.77 -18.45
C GLU A 75 6.53 -13.95 -17.18
N TYR A 76 6.20 -12.65 -17.22
CA TYR A 76 6.38 -11.78 -16.07
C TYR A 76 5.52 -12.27 -14.90
N LYS A 77 6.19 -12.62 -13.80
CA LYS A 77 5.55 -13.18 -12.61
C LYS A 77 4.75 -14.47 -12.84
N ALA A 78 4.89 -15.12 -14.01
CA ALA A 78 4.15 -16.36 -14.31
C ALA A 78 4.45 -17.48 -13.33
N ASN A 79 5.65 -17.52 -12.74
CA ASN A 79 6.07 -18.54 -11.80
C ASN A 79 5.71 -18.22 -10.34
N ARG A 80 5.04 -17.10 -10.07
CA ARG A 80 4.60 -16.78 -8.71
C ARG A 80 3.40 -17.65 -8.34
N PRO A 81 3.39 -18.20 -7.12
CA PRO A 81 2.23 -18.97 -6.68
C PRO A 81 1.00 -18.05 -6.60
N PRO A 82 -0.20 -18.59 -6.83
CA PRO A 82 -1.41 -17.80 -6.69
C PRO A 82 -1.59 -17.35 -5.24
N MET A 83 -2.34 -16.26 -5.05
CA MET A 83 -2.66 -15.76 -3.72
C MET A 83 -3.43 -16.82 -2.93
N PRO A 84 -3.03 -17.11 -1.68
CA PRO A 84 -3.80 -18.03 -0.83
C PRO A 84 -5.26 -17.59 -0.69
N GLU A 85 -6.17 -18.56 -0.66
CA GLU A 85 -7.61 -18.26 -0.60
C GLU A 85 -8.01 -17.51 0.68
N ASP A 86 -7.42 -17.87 1.82
CA ASP A 86 -7.68 -17.17 3.08
C ASP A 86 -7.24 -15.70 3.06
N LEU A 87 -6.22 -15.38 2.28
CA LEU A 87 -5.83 -13.98 2.06
C LEU A 87 -6.78 -13.30 1.07
N ARG A 88 -7.13 -13.98 -0.01
CA ARG A 88 -8.05 -13.45 -1.02
C ARG A 88 -9.39 -13.04 -0.43
N GLN A 89 -9.93 -13.83 0.50
CA GLN A 89 -11.18 -13.53 1.17
C GLN A 89 -11.14 -12.25 2.00
N GLN A 90 -9.96 -11.80 2.38
CA GLN A 90 -9.79 -10.61 3.21
C GLN A 90 -9.62 -9.32 2.41
N ILE A 91 -9.42 -9.41 1.09
CA ILE A 91 -9.14 -8.22 0.24
C ILE A 91 -10.30 -7.24 0.27
N GLU A 92 -11.52 -7.69 -0.06
CA GLU A 92 -12.70 -6.82 -0.08
C GLU A 92 -12.99 -6.19 1.28
N PRO A 93 -13.02 -6.97 2.39
CA PRO A 93 -13.17 -6.37 3.71
C PRO A 93 -12.08 -5.34 4.05
N ILE A 94 -10.84 -5.56 3.63
CA ILE A 94 -9.76 -4.59 3.84
C ILE A 94 -10.05 -3.29 3.07
N HIS A 95 -10.51 -3.38 1.83
CA HIS A 95 -10.91 -2.21 1.05
C HIS A 95 -12.02 -1.43 1.76
N GLN A 96 -12.99 -2.13 2.33
CA GLN A 96 -14.08 -1.51 3.09
C GLN A 96 -13.57 -0.82 4.36
N ILE A 97 -12.60 -1.43 5.05
CA ILE A 97 -11.97 -0.83 6.24
C ILE A 97 -11.25 0.47 5.87
N VAL A 98 -10.46 0.45 4.79
CA VAL A 98 -9.74 1.64 4.32
C VAL A 98 -10.72 2.78 4.01
N ALA A 99 -11.80 2.47 3.31
CA ALA A 99 -12.83 3.46 3.00
C ALA A 99 -13.50 3.99 4.25
N ALA A 100 -13.81 3.11 5.21
CA ALA A 100 -14.44 3.50 6.48
C ALA A 100 -13.52 4.38 7.34
N MET A 101 -12.20 4.24 7.20
CA MET A 101 -11.23 5.11 7.88
C MET A 101 -11.13 6.49 7.24
N GLY A 102 -11.84 6.73 6.14
CA GLY A 102 -11.79 7.99 5.41
C GLY A 102 -10.55 8.17 4.55
N LEU A 103 -9.84 7.10 4.24
CA LEU A 103 -8.62 7.16 3.42
C LEU A 103 -8.96 6.92 1.95
N PRO A 104 -8.47 7.77 1.03
CA PRO A 104 -8.60 7.50 -0.40
C PRO A 104 -7.97 6.14 -0.75
N LEU A 105 -8.70 5.34 -1.50
CA LEU A 105 -8.22 4.04 -1.98
C LEU A 105 -8.12 4.11 -3.50
N LEU A 106 -6.94 3.80 -4.02
CA LEU A 106 -6.64 3.90 -5.44
C LEU A 106 -6.35 2.52 -6.01
N MET A 107 -7.02 2.18 -7.10
CA MET A 107 -6.75 1.00 -7.92
C MET A 107 -6.89 1.41 -9.38
N VAL A 108 -5.86 1.16 -10.17
CA VAL A 108 -5.86 1.51 -11.59
C VAL A 108 -5.69 0.23 -12.40
N SER A 109 -6.67 -0.07 -13.25
CA SER A 109 -6.62 -1.26 -14.11
C SER A 109 -5.45 -1.18 -15.09
N GLY A 110 -4.83 -2.32 -15.35
CA GLY A 110 -3.76 -2.45 -16.34
C GLY A 110 -2.36 -2.09 -15.85
N VAL A 111 -2.22 -1.58 -14.63
CA VAL A 111 -0.92 -1.23 -14.04
C VAL A 111 -0.83 -1.78 -12.63
N GLU A 112 0.40 -1.92 -12.13
CA GLU A 112 0.62 -2.33 -10.75
C GLU A 112 0.53 -1.14 -9.80
N ALA A 113 0.32 -1.42 -8.50
CA ALA A 113 0.32 -0.38 -7.47
C ALA A 113 1.62 0.42 -7.47
N ASP A 114 2.75 -0.24 -7.68
CA ASP A 114 4.06 0.40 -7.75
C ASP A 114 4.12 1.48 -8.84
N ASP A 115 3.49 1.24 -9.99
CA ASP A 115 3.44 2.21 -11.09
C ASP A 115 2.62 3.44 -10.70
N VAL A 116 1.50 3.22 -10.02
CA VAL A 116 0.63 4.30 -9.55
C VAL A 116 1.37 5.16 -8.52
N ILE A 117 2.00 4.50 -7.54
CA ILE A 117 2.77 5.18 -6.49
C ILE A 117 3.91 5.99 -7.11
N GLY A 118 4.67 5.39 -8.01
CA GLY A 118 5.79 6.06 -8.69
C GLY A 118 5.33 7.29 -9.47
N THR A 119 4.24 7.16 -10.22
CA THR A 119 3.67 8.26 -10.99
C THR A 119 3.23 9.41 -10.09
N LEU A 120 2.48 9.10 -9.04
CA LEU A 120 1.99 10.10 -8.10
C LEU A 120 3.13 10.78 -7.36
N ALA A 121 4.15 10.02 -6.97
CA ALA A 121 5.32 10.57 -6.29
C ALA A 121 6.06 11.58 -7.18
N VAL A 122 6.27 11.23 -8.45
CA VAL A 122 6.92 12.14 -9.42
C VAL A 122 6.09 13.40 -9.63
N GLN A 123 4.77 13.27 -9.79
CA GLN A 123 3.88 14.41 -9.97
C GLN A 123 3.88 15.34 -8.75
N ALA A 124 3.86 14.77 -7.54
CA ALA A 124 3.86 15.54 -6.30
C ALA A 124 5.17 16.32 -6.13
N VAL A 125 6.30 15.67 -6.41
CA VAL A 125 7.62 16.32 -6.34
C VAL A 125 7.72 17.47 -7.36
N LYS A 126 7.21 17.27 -8.57
CA LYS A 126 7.16 18.35 -9.59
C LYS A 126 6.30 19.52 -9.13
N ALA A 127 5.27 19.25 -8.31
CA ALA A 127 4.40 20.29 -7.74
C ALA A 127 4.97 20.86 -6.42
N ASN A 128 6.23 20.59 -6.10
CA ASN A 128 6.91 21.02 -4.88
C ASN A 128 6.27 20.50 -3.59
N ARG A 129 5.62 19.35 -3.66
CA ARG A 129 5.03 18.69 -2.49
C ARG A 129 5.93 17.57 -2.01
N GLU A 130 6.18 17.51 -0.71
CA GLU A 130 6.88 16.38 -0.10
C GLU A 130 6.02 15.13 -0.19
N VAL A 131 6.67 13.99 -0.41
CA VAL A 131 6.02 12.69 -0.53
C VAL A 131 6.67 11.71 0.43
N VAL A 132 5.83 10.98 1.17
CA VAL A 132 6.25 9.86 2.00
C VAL A 132 5.67 8.60 1.39
N ILE A 133 6.52 7.63 1.08
CA ILE A 133 6.10 6.33 0.55
C ILE A 133 6.25 5.30 1.65
N SER A 134 5.14 4.71 2.07
CA SER A 134 5.14 3.67 3.11
C SER A 134 4.94 2.31 2.44
N THR A 135 5.99 1.50 2.42
CA THR A 135 6.00 0.21 1.75
C THR A 135 6.97 -0.76 2.43
N GLY A 136 6.71 -2.04 2.26
CA GLY A 136 7.68 -3.09 2.61
C GLY A 136 8.57 -3.48 1.44
N ASP A 137 8.38 -2.89 0.26
CA ASP A 137 9.10 -3.24 -0.96
C ASP A 137 10.36 -2.38 -1.11
N LYS A 138 11.51 -3.05 -1.19
CA LYS A 138 12.81 -2.38 -1.35
C LYS A 138 12.96 -1.68 -2.70
N ASP A 139 12.25 -2.17 -3.72
CA ASP A 139 12.34 -1.60 -5.06
C ASP A 139 11.79 -0.18 -5.13
N MET A 140 10.93 0.19 -4.19
CA MET A 140 10.43 1.55 -4.09
C MET A 140 11.50 2.55 -3.65
N ALA A 141 12.62 2.10 -3.12
CA ALA A 141 13.71 2.98 -2.68
C ALA A 141 14.29 3.81 -3.82
N GLN A 142 14.21 3.32 -5.06
CA GLN A 142 14.68 4.08 -6.24
C GLN A 142 13.90 5.37 -6.50
N LEU A 143 12.72 5.51 -5.88
CA LEU A 143 11.90 6.72 -6.01
C LEU A 143 12.24 7.77 -4.94
N VAL A 144 13.13 7.44 -4.00
CA VAL A 144 13.52 8.35 -2.92
C VAL A 144 14.46 9.44 -3.48
N ASN A 145 14.17 10.68 -3.13
CA ASN A 145 15.01 11.82 -3.42
C ASN A 145 14.83 12.87 -2.30
N ASP A 146 15.33 14.07 -2.49
CA ASP A 146 15.28 15.15 -1.47
C ASP A 146 13.85 15.47 -1.00
N ARG A 147 12.83 15.14 -1.77
CA ARG A 147 11.43 15.47 -1.47
C ARG A 147 10.53 14.24 -1.31
N ALA A 148 11.02 13.07 -1.69
CA ALA A 148 10.32 11.82 -1.52
C ALA A 148 11.06 10.95 -0.52
N THR A 149 10.37 10.51 0.52
CA THR A 149 10.94 9.69 1.58
C THR A 149 10.23 8.35 1.63
N ASN A 150 11.02 7.27 1.67
CA ASN A 150 10.47 5.92 1.84
C ASN A 150 10.47 5.55 3.32
N VAL A 151 9.32 5.13 3.82
CA VAL A 151 9.17 4.64 5.20
C VAL A 151 8.95 3.14 5.15
N ASN A 152 9.89 2.41 5.74
CA ASN A 152 9.76 0.96 5.87
C ASN A 152 8.90 0.65 7.09
N THR A 153 7.78 -0.03 6.88
CA THR A 153 6.82 -0.35 7.93
C THR A 153 7.39 -1.28 9.01
N LYS A 154 8.41 -2.07 8.66
CA LYS A 154 9.01 -3.02 9.62
C LYS A 154 9.78 -2.30 10.72
N HIS A 155 10.50 -1.26 10.37
CA HIS A 155 11.37 -0.56 11.30
C HIS A 155 11.05 0.92 11.44
N GLN A 156 10.04 1.40 10.72
CA GLN A 156 9.72 2.83 10.62
C GLN A 156 10.94 3.69 10.30
N THR A 157 11.81 3.16 9.47
CA THR A 157 13.03 3.84 9.09
C THR A 157 12.73 4.74 7.89
N GLN A 158 13.05 6.00 8.04
CA GLN A 158 13.04 6.93 6.90
C GLN A 158 14.33 6.73 6.11
N LEU A 159 14.18 6.58 4.83
CA LEU A 159 15.32 6.48 3.91
C LEU A 159 15.47 7.80 3.13
#